data_4ed61cc77c12e4c420b210e82feb83ac
#
_entry.id   4ed61cc77c12e4c420b210e82feb83ac
#
_cell.length_a   1.000
_cell.length_b   1.000
_cell.length_c   1.000
_cell.angle_alpha   90.00
_cell.angle_beta   90.00
_cell.angle_gamma   90.00
#
_symmetry.space_group_name_H-M   'P 1'
#
loop_
_entity.id
_entity.type
_entity.pdbx_description
1 polymer ?
#
loop_
_entity_poly.entity_id
_entity_poly.type
_entity_poly.pdbx_seq_one_letter_code
_entity_poly.pdbx_strand_id
1 'polypeptide(L)'
;MIRDKKTGTMFFGGTNGLTIIDDNVDVRPNSYLPEVYITKITSNNKVHALNQALDNGRLKLPHSNSAFSVRFSVIDHISQQDYVFLYCLEGHDGKWHKIEGRTINIPALPSGNYKLKIKYINSATKTSGPERSLPVRVVPPFYRSTAAYIIYILVLKHLKD
;
A
#
# COMPACT_ATOMS: atom_id res chain seq x y z
N MET A 1 25.58 36.23 -0.42
CA MET A 1 25.66 35.35 -1.60
C MET A 1 26.60 36.00 -2.63
N ILE A 2 27.67 35.33 -2.98
CA ILE A 2 28.66 35.78 -3.98
C ILE A 2 28.80 34.66 -5.01
N ARG A 3 28.78 35.00 -6.29
CA ARG A 3 29.02 34.07 -7.40
C ARG A 3 30.33 34.46 -8.12
N ASP A 4 31.24 33.50 -8.27
CA ASP A 4 32.41 33.66 -9.10
C ASP A 4 32.01 33.57 -10.59
N LYS A 5 32.27 34.63 -11.36
CA LYS A 5 31.92 34.70 -12.79
C LYS A 5 32.74 33.78 -13.69
N LYS A 6 33.93 33.33 -13.23
CA LYS A 6 34.82 32.47 -14.02
C LYS A 6 34.51 30.99 -13.86
N THR A 7 34.17 30.56 -12.65
CA THR A 7 33.94 29.15 -12.33
C THR A 7 32.46 28.82 -12.16
N GLY A 8 31.59 29.84 -12.08
CA GLY A 8 30.17 29.66 -11.79
C GLY A 8 29.85 29.31 -10.31
N THR A 9 30.87 29.06 -9.52
CA THR A 9 30.77 28.64 -8.12
C THR A 9 30.05 29.67 -7.27
N MET A 10 29.06 29.21 -6.50
CA MET A 10 28.28 30.04 -5.58
C MET A 10 28.76 29.84 -4.15
N PHE A 11 28.94 30.93 -3.42
CA PHE A 11 29.35 30.94 -2.02
C PHE A 11 28.21 31.49 -1.16
N PHE A 12 27.79 30.71 -0.17
CA PHE A 12 26.78 31.09 0.80
C PHE A 12 27.39 31.11 2.20
N GLY A 13 27.55 32.30 2.78
CA GLY A 13 27.98 32.45 4.18
C GLY A 13 26.81 32.34 5.14
N GLY A 14 26.96 31.58 6.21
CA GLY A 14 26.03 31.46 7.33
C GLY A 14 26.75 31.69 8.65
N THR A 15 26.02 31.71 9.77
CA THR A 15 26.57 31.90 11.13
C THR A 15 27.53 30.76 11.55
N ASN A 16 27.42 29.60 10.96
CA ASN A 16 28.20 28.39 11.31
C ASN A 16 29.09 27.86 10.18
N GLY A 17 29.35 28.66 9.12
CA GLY A 17 30.24 28.23 8.07
C GLY A 17 29.95 28.79 6.69
N LEU A 18 30.68 28.29 5.72
CA LEU A 18 30.59 28.63 4.31
C LEU A 18 30.12 27.41 3.52
N THR A 19 28.99 27.54 2.78
CA THR A 19 28.56 26.53 1.81
C THR A 19 29.01 26.94 0.43
N ILE A 20 29.72 26.04 -0.24
CA ILE A 20 30.21 26.21 -1.61
C ILE A 20 29.41 25.28 -2.50
N ILE A 21 28.82 25.83 -3.55
CA ILE A 21 28.10 25.07 -4.59
C ILE A 21 28.85 25.31 -5.90
N ASP A 22 29.38 24.23 -6.46
CA ASP A 22 30.07 24.28 -7.77
C ASP A 22 29.01 24.17 -8.89
N ASP A 23 29.16 24.90 -9.99
CA ASP A 23 28.27 24.86 -11.15
C ASP A 23 28.26 23.46 -11.83
N ASN A 24 29.31 22.66 -11.58
CA ASN A 24 29.41 21.28 -12.06
C ASN A 24 28.72 20.25 -11.17
N VAL A 25 28.12 20.68 -10.06
CA VAL A 25 27.24 19.77 -9.29
C VAL A 25 26.03 19.50 -10.16
N ASP A 26 26.05 18.35 -10.80
CA ASP A 26 24.93 17.79 -11.52
C ASP A 26 23.76 17.62 -10.51
N VAL A 27 22.99 18.70 -10.35
CA VAL A 27 21.77 18.69 -9.56
C VAL A 27 20.75 17.89 -10.37
N ARG A 28 21.07 16.61 -10.59
CA ARG A 28 20.04 15.68 -11.07
C ARG A 28 18.95 15.74 -10.05
N PRO A 29 17.72 15.99 -10.47
CA PRO A 29 16.60 15.83 -9.58
C PRO A 29 16.74 14.44 -8.98
N ASN A 30 16.92 14.38 -7.67
CA ASN A 30 17.10 13.13 -6.95
C ASN A 30 16.00 12.18 -7.42
N SER A 31 16.38 11.14 -8.15
CA SER A 31 15.46 10.14 -8.68
C SER A 31 14.94 9.21 -7.58
N TYR A 32 15.07 9.66 -6.32
CA TYR A 32 14.50 8.98 -5.18
C TYR A 32 12.98 8.98 -5.30
N LEU A 33 12.44 7.79 -5.51
CA LEU A 33 11.01 7.53 -5.49
C LEU A 33 10.67 6.96 -4.11
N PRO A 34 10.02 7.74 -3.24
CA PRO A 34 9.67 7.27 -1.90
C PRO A 34 8.75 6.05 -1.98
N GLU A 35 8.96 5.09 -1.09
CA GLU A 35 8.15 3.88 -1.03
C GLU A 35 6.86 4.09 -0.25
N VAL A 36 5.83 3.33 -0.61
CA VAL A 36 4.57 3.25 0.12
C VAL A 36 4.68 2.20 1.20
N TYR A 37 4.46 2.60 2.45
CA TYR A 37 4.45 1.71 3.62
C TYR A 37 3.03 1.54 4.15
N ILE A 38 2.61 0.29 4.34
CA ILE A 38 1.37 -0.01 5.05
C ILE A 38 1.65 0.13 6.55
N THR A 39 0.93 1.02 7.21
CA THR A 39 1.17 1.35 8.63
C THR A 39 0.19 0.67 9.56
N LYS A 40 -1.04 0.41 9.08
CA LYS A 40 -2.10 -0.15 9.91
C LYS A 40 -3.10 -0.92 9.07
N ILE A 41 -3.52 -2.08 9.56
CA ILE A 41 -4.63 -2.84 9.01
C ILE A 41 -5.70 -2.97 10.10
N THR A 42 -6.93 -2.66 9.77
CA THR A 42 -8.07 -2.82 10.68
C THR A 42 -9.08 -3.73 10.02
N SER A 43 -9.47 -4.80 10.68
CA SER A 43 -10.58 -5.64 10.28
C SER A 43 -11.44 -5.98 11.51
N ASN A 44 -12.75 -6.06 11.33
CA ASN A 44 -13.68 -6.36 12.44
C ASN A 44 -13.49 -5.41 13.65
N ASN A 45 -13.31 -4.11 13.42
CA ASN A 45 -13.03 -3.10 14.44
C ASN A 45 -11.79 -3.38 15.33
N LYS A 46 -10.99 -4.40 14.96
CA LYS A 46 -9.71 -4.70 15.62
C LYS A 46 -8.55 -4.18 14.78
N VAL A 47 -7.65 -3.51 15.46
CA VAL A 47 -6.38 -3.07 14.87
C VAL A 47 -5.41 -4.25 14.93
N HIS A 48 -4.88 -4.60 13.80
CA HIS A 48 -3.84 -5.62 13.71
C HIS A 48 -2.48 -4.94 13.49
N ALA A 49 -1.50 -5.28 14.31
CA ALA A 49 -0.11 -4.97 13.98
C ALA A 49 0.27 -5.73 12.69
N LEU A 50 1.07 -5.10 11.83
CA LEU A 50 1.37 -5.67 10.51
C LEU A 50 1.90 -7.11 10.58
N ASN A 51 2.77 -7.39 11.56
CA ASN A 51 3.35 -8.71 11.80
C ASN A 51 2.33 -9.75 12.30
N GLN A 52 1.22 -9.32 12.91
CA GLN A 52 0.16 -10.19 13.41
C GLN A 52 -1.01 -10.34 12.40
N ALA A 53 -1.21 -9.32 11.54
CA ALA A 53 -2.26 -9.36 10.53
C ALA A 53 -1.90 -10.27 9.35
N LEU A 54 -0.60 -10.49 9.12
CA LEU A 54 -0.10 -11.18 7.96
C LEU A 54 0.30 -12.62 8.32
N ASP A 55 -0.46 -13.59 7.84
CA ASP A 55 -0.08 -15.00 7.81
C ASP A 55 0.79 -15.25 6.58
N ASN A 56 2.09 -15.49 6.78
CA ASN A 56 3.07 -15.62 5.69
C ASN A 56 3.04 -14.45 4.65
N GLY A 57 2.92 -13.22 5.14
CA GLY A 57 2.85 -12.04 4.30
C GLY A 57 1.51 -11.82 3.59
N ARG A 58 0.45 -12.56 3.95
CA ARG A 58 -0.91 -12.46 3.40
C ARG A 58 -1.91 -12.08 4.48
N LEU A 59 -2.80 -11.16 4.17
CA LEU A 59 -3.93 -10.84 5.03
C LEU A 59 -5.00 -11.93 4.88
N LYS A 60 -5.28 -12.66 5.95
CA LYS A 60 -6.30 -13.72 5.98
C LYS A 60 -7.54 -13.23 6.71
N LEU A 61 -8.66 -13.20 6.03
CA LEU A 61 -9.94 -12.72 6.56
C LEU A 61 -10.99 -13.84 6.54
N PRO A 62 -11.83 -13.96 7.58
CA PRO A 62 -12.98 -14.85 7.56
C PRO A 62 -14.06 -14.28 6.63
N HIS A 63 -14.84 -15.17 5.98
CA HIS A 63 -15.94 -14.74 5.11
C HIS A 63 -16.99 -13.89 5.82
N SER A 64 -17.31 -14.23 7.07
CA SER A 64 -18.32 -13.53 7.88
C SER A 64 -17.96 -12.07 8.16
N ASN A 65 -16.69 -11.70 8.01
CA ASN A 65 -16.19 -10.35 8.29
C ASN A 65 -14.97 -10.02 7.44
N SER A 66 -15.20 -9.96 6.13
CA SER A 66 -14.17 -9.71 5.14
C SER A 66 -13.92 -8.22 4.84
N ALA A 67 -14.71 -7.32 5.46
CA ALA A 67 -14.46 -5.88 5.37
C ALA A 67 -13.20 -5.50 6.16
N PHE A 68 -12.35 -4.68 5.55
CA PHE A 68 -11.12 -4.21 6.18
C PHE A 68 -10.72 -2.83 5.69
N SER A 69 -9.89 -2.15 6.49
CA SER A 69 -9.29 -0.90 6.08
C SER A 69 -7.77 -0.97 6.20
N VAL A 70 -7.10 -0.31 5.29
CA VAL A 70 -5.64 -0.22 5.22
C VAL A 70 -5.24 1.24 5.29
N ARG A 71 -4.41 1.58 6.29
CA ARG A 71 -3.74 2.88 6.35
C ARG A 71 -2.33 2.72 5.86
N PHE A 72 -1.91 3.66 5.04
CA PHE A 72 -0.56 3.69 4.46
C PHE A 72 0.07 5.07 4.67
N SER A 73 1.38 5.12 4.52
CA SER A 73 2.18 6.35 4.55
C SER A 73 3.25 6.29 3.48
N VAL A 74 3.68 7.45 3.03
CA VAL A 74 4.87 7.63 2.19
C VAL A 74 5.84 8.48 2.99
N ILE A 75 7.07 8.02 3.11
CA ILE A 75 8.13 8.74 3.80
C ILE A 75 8.93 9.48 2.72
N ASP A 76 8.67 10.76 2.60
CA ASP A 76 9.39 11.65 1.71
C ASP A 76 10.06 12.76 2.55
N HIS A 77 11.38 12.73 2.62
CA HIS A 77 12.17 13.68 3.37
C HIS A 77 12.62 14.88 2.54
N ILE A 78 12.42 14.83 1.22
CA ILE A 78 13.07 15.75 0.28
C ILE A 78 12.07 16.75 -0.30
N SER A 79 10.82 16.37 -0.48
CA SER A 79 9.85 17.24 -1.10
C SER A 79 8.48 17.13 -0.45
N GLN A 80 7.90 18.30 -0.14
CA GLN A 80 6.47 18.43 0.17
C GLN A 80 5.68 18.36 -1.14
N GLN A 81 5.79 17.25 -1.88
CA GLN A 81 5.12 17.12 -3.17
C GLN A 81 3.68 16.62 -2.96
N ASP A 82 2.77 17.17 -3.75
CA ASP A 82 1.41 16.70 -3.81
C ASP A 82 1.36 15.34 -4.54
N TYR A 83 1.08 14.28 -3.79
CA TYR A 83 0.89 12.95 -4.32
C TYR A 83 -0.59 12.62 -4.46
N VAL A 84 -0.97 12.13 -5.62
CA VAL A 84 -2.27 11.49 -5.85
C VAL A 84 -2.11 9.99 -5.63
N PHE A 85 -2.79 9.47 -4.63
CA PHE A 85 -2.76 8.04 -4.30
C PHE A 85 -3.84 7.29 -5.04
N LEU A 86 -3.48 6.11 -5.51
CA LEU A 86 -4.36 5.20 -6.24
C LEU A 86 -4.27 3.80 -5.64
N TYR A 87 -5.39 3.10 -5.59
CA TYR A 87 -5.42 1.68 -5.26
C TYR A 87 -6.16 0.89 -6.32
N CYS A 88 -5.80 -0.38 -6.43
CA CYS A 88 -6.48 -1.35 -7.29
C CYS A 88 -6.63 -2.65 -6.50
N LEU A 89 -7.81 -3.26 -6.57
CA LEU A 89 -8.09 -4.56 -5.96
C LEU A 89 -8.19 -5.62 -7.06
N GLU A 90 -7.07 -6.26 -7.37
CA GLU A 90 -7.04 -7.39 -8.30
C GLU A 90 -7.84 -8.58 -7.73
N GLY A 91 -8.60 -9.22 -8.58
CA GLY A 91 -9.55 -10.29 -8.21
C GLY A 91 -10.95 -9.80 -7.89
N HIS A 92 -11.17 -8.47 -7.84
CA HIS A 92 -12.50 -7.85 -7.67
C HIS A 92 -12.87 -7.07 -8.91
N ASP A 93 -12.44 -5.82 -9.03
CA ASP A 93 -12.76 -4.95 -10.17
C ASP A 93 -11.55 -4.68 -11.08
N GLY A 94 -10.34 -4.84 -10.57
CA GLY A 94 -9.09 -4.63 -11.31
C GLY A 94 -8.86 -3.18 -11.78
N LYS A 95 -9.65 -2.23 -11.29
CA LYS A 95 -9.57 -0.82 -11.70
C LYS A 95 -8.81 0.01 -10.68
N TRP A 96 -8.16 1.07 -11.16
CA TRP A 96 -7.50 2.04 -10.30
C TRP A 96 -8.48 3.09 -9.80
N HIS A 97 -8.59 3.21 -8.49
CA HIS A 97 -9.43 4.17 -7.79
C HIS A 97 -8.55 5.20 -7.08
N LYS A 98 -8.95 6.47 -7.16
CA LYS A 98 -8.30 7.54 -6.41
C LYS A 98 -8.63 7.42 -4.92
N ILE A 99 -7.61 7.63 -4.09
CA ILE A 99 -7.75 7.61 -2.63
C ILE A 99 -7.83 9.04 -2.13
N GLU A 100 -8.84 9.32 -1.33
CA GLU A 100 -8.92 10.54 -0.55
C GLU A 100 -8.31 10.31 0.83
N GLY A 101 -7.22 11.04 1.13
CA GLY A 101 -6.46 10.88 2.37
C GLY A 101 -5.47 9.71 2.34
N ARG A 102 -5.34 8.98 3.46
CA ARG A 102 -4.32 7.95 3.71
C ARG A 102 -4.91 6.62 4.17
N THR A 103 -6.20 6.41 3.97
CA THR A 103 -6.90 5.19 4.38
C THR A 103 -7.76 4.67 3.25
N ILE A 104 -7.63 3.39 2.96
CA ILE A 104 -8.43 2.67 1.97
C ILE A 104 -9.42 1.83 2.74
N ASN A 105 -10.71 1.98 2.46
CA ASN A 105 -11.76 1.16 3.03
C ASN A 105 -12.26 0.17 1.97
N ILE A 106 -12.10 -1.10 2.25
CA ILE A 106 -12.55 -2.18 1.37
C ILE A 106 -13.81 -2.80 1.99
N PRO A 107 -14.93 -2.82 1.26
CA PRO A 107 -16.16 -3.45 1.73
C PRO A 107 -15.98 -4.97 1.87
N ALA A 108 -16.99 -5.64 2.41
CA ALA A 108 -16.97 -7.09 2.53
C ALA A 108 -16.84 -7.75 1.15
N LEU A 109 -15.86 -8.64 1.04
CA LEU A 109 -15.52 -9.35 -0.19
C LEU A 109 -16.03 -10.79 -0.15
N PRO A 110 -16.43 -11.37 -1.28
CA PRO A 110 -16.65 -12.80 -1.43
C PRO A 110 -15.40 -13.62 -1.08
N SER A 111 -15.59 -14.92 -0.82
CA SER A 111 -14.47 -15.84 -0.62
C SER A 111 -13.61 -15.90 -1.88
N GLY A 112 -12.30 -15.74 -1.72
CA GLY A 112 -11.39 -15.69 -2.85
C GLY A 112 -10.01 -15.19 -2.48
N ASN A 113 -9.15 -15.10 -3.51
CA ASN A 113 -7.82 -14.52 -3.40
C ASN A 113 -7.81 -13.18 -4.14
N TYR A 114 -7.34 -12.16 -3.45
CA TYR A 114 -7.27 -10.79 -3.92
C TYR A 114 -5.87 -10.25 -3.74
N LYS A 115 -5.53 -9.21 -4.47
CA LYS A 115 -4.29 -8.47 -4.28
C LYS A 115 -4.59 -6.97 -4.29
N LEU A 116 -4.44 -6.33 -3.13
CA LEU A 116 -4.54 -4.89 -3.02
C LEU A 116 -3.22 -4.27 -3.45
N LYS A 117 -3.25 -3.46 -4.48
CA LYS A 117 -2.12 -2.66 -4.98
C LYS A 117 -2.32 -1.20 -4.65
N ILE A 118 -1.26 -0.54 -4.21
CA ILE A 118 -1.25 0.87 -3.87
C ILE A 118 -0.07 1.51 -4.58
N LYS A 119 -0.29 2.63 -5.24
CA LYS A 119 0.75 3.48 -5.84
C LYS A 119 0.40 4.95 -5.67
N TYR A 120 1.35 5.81 -5.95
CA TYR A 120 1.10 7.24 -6.06
C TYR A 120 1.56 7.76 -7.43
N ILE A 121 1.02 8.90 -7.80
CA ILE A 121 1.47 9.71 -8.93
C ILE A 121 1.85 11.06 -8.37
N ASN A 122 3.05 11.52 -8.67
CA ASN A 122 3.47 12.87 -8.37
C ASN A 122 2.72 13.86 -9.26
N SER A 123 1.99 14.80 -8.66
CA SER A 123 1.15 15.75 -9.39
C SER A 123 1.96 16.70 -10.29
N ALA A 124 3.18 17.05 -9.89
CA ALA A 124 4.04 17.96 -10.62
C ALA A 124 4.76 17.29 -11.79
N THR A 125 5.42 16.14 -11.54
CA THR A 125 6.23 15.44 -12.56
C THR A 125 5.46 14.41 -13.36
N LYS A 126 4.23 14.07 -12.93
CA LYS A 126 3.41 12.98 -13.49
C LYS A 126 4.07 11.60 -13.41
N THR A 127 5.12 11.48 -12.63
CA THR A 127 5.85 10.21 -12.44
C THR A 127 5.10 9.32 -11.47
N SER A 128 4.99 8.03 -11.80
CA SER A 128 4.41 7.02 -10.91
C SER A 128 5.48 6.48 -9.96
N GLY A 129 5.17 6.43 -8.67
CA GLY A 129 6.01 5.77 -7.69
C GLY A 129 5.90 4.25 -7.74
N PRO A 130 6.72 3.54 -6.94
CA PRO A 130 6.70 2.09 -6.85
C PRO A 130 5.35 1.58 -6.32
N GLU A 131 4.92 0.43 -6.84
CA GLU A 131 3.69 -0.23 -6.39
C GLU A 131 3.96 -1.04 -5.11
N ARG A 132 3.12 -0.84 -4.09
CA ARG A 132 3.07 -1.71 -2.92
C ARG A 132 1.90 -2.67 -3.04
N SER A 133 2.15 -3.97 -2.90
CA SER A 133 1.10 -4.99 -2.99
C SER A 133 0.88 -5.68 -1.64
N LEU A 134 -0.38 -5.95 -1.33
CA LEU A 134 -0.83 -6.71 -0.15
C LEU A 134 -1.73 -7.86 -0.63
N PRO A 135 -1.27 -9.11 -0.58
CA PRO A 135 -2.11 -10.26 -0.87
C PRO A 135 -3.18 -10.42 0.23
N VAL A 136 -4.44 -10.61 -0.18
CA VAL A 136 -5.59 -10.78 0.71
C VAL A 136 -6.29 -12.08 0.35
N ARG A 137 -6.55 -12.92 1.35
CA ARG A 137 -7.31 -14.15 1.19
C ARG A 137 -8.54 -14.14 2.08
N VAL A 138 -9.72 -14.21 1.47
CA VAL A 138 -10.98 -14.39 2.18
C VAL A 138 -11.31 -15.88 2.20
N VAL A 139 -11.31 -16.46 3.40
CA VAL A 139 -11.53 -17.89 3.60
C VAL A 139 -13.02 -18.21 3.49
N PRO A 140 -13.43 -19.26 2.73
CA PRO A 140 -14.83 -19.64 2.65
C PRO A 140 -15.35 -20.10 4.02
N PRO A 141 -16.67 -19.98 4.26
CA PRO A 141 -17.28 -20.47 5.49
C PRO A 141 -17.14 -22.00 5.58
N PHE A 142 -17.06 -22.52 6.82
CA PHE A 142 -16.81 -23.93 7.10
C PHE A 142 -17.83 -24.87 6.45
N TYR A 143 -19.09 -24.47 6.31
CA TYR A 143 -20.16 -25.27 5.68
C TYR A 143 -20.01 -25.43 4.17
N ARG A 144 -19.11 -24.71 3.52
CA ARG A 144 -18.70 -24.86 2.13
C ARG A 144 -17.33 -25.55 1.97
N SER A 145 -16.81 -26.10 3.07
CA SER A 145 -15.56 -26.86 3.01
C SER A 145 -15.81 -28.28 2.47
N THR A 146 -14.78 -28.89 1.90
CA THR A 146 -14.82 -30.26 1.41
C THR A 146 -15.26 -31.23 2.51
N ALA A 147 -14.84 -31.00 3.76
CA ALA A 147 -15.24 -31.80 4.90
C ALA A 147 -16.74 -31.70 5.20
N ALA A 148 -17.36 -30.51 5.05
CA ALA A 148 -18.79 -30.34 5.23
C ALA A 148 -19.61 -31.12 4.19
N TYR A 149 -19.16 -31.14 2.93
CA TYR A 149 -19.82 -31.94 1.89
C TYR A 149 -19.75 -33.44 2.17
N ILE A 150 -18.62 -33.94 2.68
CA ILE A 150 -18.49 -35.35 3.10
C ILE A 150 -19.50 -35.67 4.21
N ILE A 151 -19.62 -34.78 5.23
CA ILE A 151 -20.57 -34.96 6.32
C ILE A 151 -22.00 -34.95 5.78
N TYR A 152 -22.37 -34.06 4.87
CA TYR A 152 -23.69 -34.00 4.26
C TYR A 152 -24.02 -35.28 3.50
N ILE A 153 -23.08 -35.84 2.76
CA ILE A 153 -23.25 -37.09 2.02
C ILE A 153 -23.47 -38.25 3.02
N LEU A 154 -22.70 -38.33 4.10
CA LEU A 154 -22.83 -39.37 5.13
C LEU A 154 -24.19 -39.29 5.84
N VAL A 155 -24.62 -38.07 6.20
CA VAL A 155 -25.95 -37.88 6.84
C VAL A 155 -27.07 -38.26 5.89
N LEU A 156 -27.00 -37.89 4.60
CA LEU A 156 -28.01 -38.28 3.61
C LEU A 156 -28.02 -39.77 3.37
N LYS A 157 -26.91 -40.47 3.47
CA LYS A 157 -26.82 -41.91 3.33
C LYS A 157 -27.45 -42.62 4.55
N HIS A 158 -27.19 -42.12 5.75
CA HIS A 158 -27.75 -42.68 6.99
C HIS A 158 -29.27 -42.43 7.15
N LEU A 159 -29.82 -41.42 6.50
CA LEU A 159 -31.27 -41.14 6.49
C LEU A 159 -32.07 -42.02 5.50
N LYS A 160 -31.37 -42.73 4.58
CA LYS A 160 -31.96 -43.59 3.55
C LYS A 160 -31.97 -45.09 3.94
N ASP A 161 -31.18 -45.45 4.94
CA ASP A 161 -31.19 -46.77 5.54
C ASP A 161 -32.10 -46.81 6.76
#